data_16ca9ef5717d06faf8796a86cbb0f69f
#
_entry.id   16ca9ef5717d06faf8796a86cbb0f69f
#
_cell.length_a   1.000
_cell.length_b   1.000
_cell.length_c   1.000
_cell.angle_alpha   90.00
_cell.angle_beta   90.00
_cell.angle_gamma   90.00
#
_symmetry.space_group_name_H-M   'P 1'
#
loop_
_entity.id
_entity.type
_entity.pdbx_description
1 polymer ?
#
loop_
_entity_poly.entity_id
_entity_poly.type
_entity_poly.pdbx_seq_one_letter_code
_entity_poly.pdbx_strand_id
1 'polypeptide(L)'
;MSLAGFDPTAGAGILADIKCFEQLQVYGFGVCTALTVQTDDVFLKNDWLDARQIIDQAAPLFGKFEVKACKIGLIKDLDTLLEVLAFLKLKAPGIKIVLDPVLKASAGYTFHNWEEALEKLAPVLNQLDLITPNYPEMQVLAGNTAAQEAAKLWSAYCPVLLK
;
A
#
# COMPACT_ATOMS: atom_id res chain seq x y z
N MET A 1 -10.39 -2.96 4.92
CA MET A 1 -10.13 -1.56 4.54
C MET A 1 -9.07 -1.52 3.46
N SER A 2 -9.16 -0.60 2.51
CA SER A 2 -8.08 -0.29 1.56
C SER A 2 -7.62 1.16 1.75
N LEU A 3 -6.32 1.37 1.87
CA LEU A 3 -5.64 2.66 1.79
C LEU A 3 -4.90 2.69 0.46
N ALA A 4 -5.36 3.47 -0.52
CA ALA A 4 -4.79 3.47 -1.86
C ALA A 4 -5.10 4.77 -2.61
N GLY A 5 -4.50 4.95 -3.78
CA GLY A 5 -4.82 6.05 -4.68
C GLY A 5 -6.23 5.94 -5.24
N PHE A 6 -6.83 7.08 -5.52
CA PHE A 6 -8.07 7.16 -6.26
C PHE A 6 -7.76 7.15 -7.75
N ASP A 7 -8.12 6.05 -8.43
CA ASP A 7 -8.06 5.92 -9.88
C ASP A 7 -9.46 6.13 -10.47
N PRO A 8 -9.70 7.22 -11.22
CA PRO A 8 -11.02 7.51 -11.78
C PRO A 8 -11.53 6.45 -12.78
N THR A 9 -10.64 5.66 -13.38
CA THR A 9 -11.04 4.56 -14.28
C THR A 9 -11.53 3.32 -13.53
N ALA A 10 -11.24 3.27 -12.22
CA ALA A 10 -11.53 2.11 -11.38
C ALA A 10 -10.88 0.79 -11.86
N GLY A 11 -9.76 0.90 -12.58
CA GLY A 11 -8.91 -0.21 -12.99
C GLY A 11 -7.90 -0.61 -11.91
N ALA A 12 -7.58 0.33 -11.01
CA ALA A 12 -6.67 0.14 -9.89
C ALA A 12 -7.17 0.89 -8.64
N GLY A 13 -6.33 0.93 -7.60
CA GLY A 13 -6.54 1.74 -6.39
C GLY A 13 -7.80 1.39 -5.61
N ILE A 14 -8.34 2.39 -4.89
CA ILE A 14 -9.49 2.20 -3.98
C ILE A 14 -10.70 1.62 -4.71
N LEU A 15 -11.03 2.15 -5.88
CA LEU A 15 -12.25 1.74 -6.58
C LEU A 15 -12.18 0.28 -7.05
N ALA A 16 -11.02 -0.18 -7.50
CA ALA A 16 -10.80 -1.59 -7.84
C ALA A 16 -10.87 -2.47 -6.59
N ASP A 17 -10.23 -2.05 -5.49
CA ASP A 17 -10.25 -2.79 -4.23
C ASP A 17 -11.68 -2.93 -3.68
N ILE A 18 -12.48 -1.85 -3.70
CA ILE A 18 -13.89 -1.90 -3.25
C ILE A 18 -14.73 -2.83 -4.13
N LYS A 19 -14.55 -2.82 -5.45
CA LYS A 19 -15.21 -3.78 -6.35
C LYS A 19 -14.87 -5.23 -5.99
N CYS A 20 -13.59 -5.51 -5.66
CA CYS A 20 -13.17 -6.83 -5.21
C CYS A 20 -13.82 -7.21 -3.87
N PHE A 21 -13.89 -6.29 -2.92
CA PHE A 21 -14.56 -6.55 -1.63
C PHE A 21 -16.03 -6.88 -1.82
N GLU A 22 -16.74 -6.12 -2.64
CA GLU A 22 -18.16 -6.38 -2.97
C GLU A 22 -18.35 -7.76 -3.62
N GLN A 23 -17.51 -8.12 -4.60
CA GLN A 23 -17.57 -9.43 -5.24
C GLN A 23 -17.32 -10.59 -4.26
N LEU A 24 -16.48 -10.36 -3.25
CA LEU A 24 -16.18 -11.32 -2.19
C LEU A 24 -17.16 -11.23 -1.02
N GLN A 25 -18.21 -10.42 -1.11
CA GLN A 25 -19.21 -10.19 -0.06
C GLN A 25 -18.58 -9.69 1.26
N VAL A 26 -17.53 -8.88 1.15
CA VAL A 26 -16.85 -8.24 2.27
C VAL A 26 -17.23 -6.76 2.31
N TYR A 27 -17.72 -6.29 3.46
CA TYR A 27 -17.97 -4.87 3.65
C TYR A 27 -16.64 -4.12 3.74
N GLY A 28 -16.32 -3.37 2.68
CA GLY A 28 -15.04 -2.70 2.49
C GLY A 28 -15.09 -1.20 2.76
N PHE A 29 -14.02 -0.65 3.30
CA PHE A 29 -13.80 0.80 3.45
C PHE A 29 -12.66 1.23 2.55
N GLY A 30 -12.82 2.38 1.90
CA GLY A 30 -11.77 3.04 1.11
C GLY A 30 -11.28 4.31 1.78
N VAL A 31 -9.96 4.45 1.91
CA VAL A 31 -9.27 5.64 2.41
C VAL A 31 -8.31 6.11 1.32
N CYS A 32 -8.46 7.36 0.89
CA CYS A 32 -7.66 7.92 -0.19
C CYS A 32 -6.27 8.32 0.30
N THR A 33 -5.23 7.93 -0.44
CA THR A 33 -3.84 8.33 -0.18
C THR A 33 -3.26 9.25 -1.23
N ALA A 34 -3.87 9.27 -2.43
CA ALA A 34 -3.53 10.16 -3.53
C ALA A 34 -4.71 10.32 -4.48
N LEU A 35 -4.87 11.50 -5.05
CA LEU A 35 -5.81 11.75 -6.14
C LEU A 35 -5.05 11.71 -7.46
N THR A 36 -5.39 10.78 -8.34
CA THR A 36 -4.75 10.68 -9.65
C THR A 36 -5.61 11.30 -10.74
N VAL A 37 -4.96 11.86 -11.75
CA VAL A 37 -5.58 12.30 -12.99
C VAL A 37 -5.02 11.42 -14.10
N GLN A 38 -5.80 10.43 -14.50
CA GLN A 38 -5.36 9.40 -15.44
C GLN A 38 -6.53 8.80 -16.22
N THR A 39 -6.18 8.13 -17.31
CA THR A 39 -7.03 7.17 -18.02
C THR A 39 -6.38 5.78 -17.91
N ASP A 40 -6.88 4.80 -18.64
CA ASP A 40 -6.30 3.46 -18.69
C ASP A 40 -4.94 3.40 -19.39
N ASP A 41 -4.64 4.37 -20.27
CA ASP A 41 -3.42 4.44 -21.07
C ASP A 41 -2.53 5.66 -20.76
N VAL A 42 -3.07 6.70 -20.10
CA VAL A 42 -2.36 7.95 -19.85
C VAL A 42 -2.42 8.34 -18.37
N PHE A 43 -1.25 8.56 -17.78
CA PHE A 43 -1.12 9.15 -16.44
C PHE A 43 -0.63 10.60 -16.57
N LEU A 44 -1.41 11.57 -16.06
CA LEU A 44 -1.12 12.99 -16.15
C LEU A 44 -0.46 13.54 -14.89
N LYS A 45 -1.05 13.29 -13.73
CA LYS A 45 -0.51 13.72 -12.42
C LYS A 45 -1.18 12.99 -11.28
N ASN A 46 -0.59 13.12 -10.09
CA ASN A 46 -1.24 12.80 -8.82
C ASN A 46 -1.02 13.92 -7.80
N ASP A 47 -2.00 14.10 -6.93
CA ASP A 47 -1.92 14.96 -5.75
C ASP A 47 -1.87 14.05 -4.52
N TRP A 48 -0.76 14.08 -3.78
CA TRP A 48 -0.54 13.26 -2.59
C TRP A 48 -1.31 13.80 -1.39
N LEU A 49 -1.90 12.90 -0.61
CA LEU A 49 -2.39 13.21 0.72
C LEU A 49 -1.28 12.92 1.73
N ASP A 50 -1.17 13.78 2.74
CA ASP A 50 -0.24 13.56 3.85
C ASP A 50 -0.80 12.55 4.88
N ALA A 51 0.03 12.10 5.81
CA ALA A 51 -0.35 11.11 6.82
C ALA A 51 -1.56 11.56 7.64
N ARG A 52 -1.64 12.85 7.99
CA ARG A 52 -2.76 13.40 8.77
C ARG A 52 -4.07 13.32 8.00
N GLN A 53 -4.08 13.72 6.72
CA GLN A 53 -5.27 13.65 5.87
C GLN A 53 -5.75 12.19 5.68
N ILE A 54 -4.84 11.23 5.59
CA ILE A 54 -5.15 9.80 5.52
C ILE A 54 -5.76 9.32 6.85
N ILE A 55 -5.14 9.67 7.96
CA ILE A 55 -5.58 9.32 9.31
C ILE A 55 -6.95 9.94 9.64
N ASP A 56 -7.18 11.20 9.27
CA ASP A 56 -8.45 11.89 9.49
C ASP A 56 -9.63 11.21 8.76
N GLN A 57 -9.39 10.57 7.60
CA GLN A 57 -10.38 9.74 6.91
C GLN A 57 -10.61 8.40 7.64
N ALA A 58 -9.55 7.78 8.13
CA ALA A 58 -9.61 6.45 8.73
C ALA A 58 -10.16 6.46 10.16
N ALA A 59 -9.83 7.47 10.96
CA ALA A 59 -10.12 7.51 12.38
C ALA A 59 -11.60 7.31 12.74
N PRO A 60 -12.58 7.96 12.09
CA PRO A 60 -14.00 7.76 12.39
C PRO A 60 -14.48 6.34 12.06
N LEU A 61 -13.83 5.65 11.11
CA LEU A 61 -14.17 4.28 10.77
C LEU A 61 -13.79 3.32 11.90
N PHE A 62 -12.60 3.48 12.50
CA PHE A 62 -12.20 2.71 13.69
C PHE A 62 -13.00 3.03 14.93
N GLY A 63 -13.62 4.23 15.00
CA GLY A 63 -14.52 4.60 16.09
C GLY A 63 -15.87 3.89 16.03
N LYS A 64 -16.27 3.40 14.85
CA LYS A 64 -17.58 2.81 14.62
C LYS A 64 -17.55 1.33 14.25
N PHE A 65 -16.51 0.87 13.61
CA PHE A 65 -16.43 -0.47 13.03
C PHE A 65 -15.20 -1.22 13.53
N GLU A 66 -15.31 -2.55 13.64
CA GLU A 66 -14.18 -3.43 13.86
C GLU A 66 -13.47 -3.68 12.54
N VAL A 67 -12.31 -3.04 12.32
CA VAL A 67 -11.50 -3.22 11.10
C VAL A 67 -10.48 -4.32 11.35
N LYS A 68 -10.67 -5.48 10.71
CA LYS A 68 -9.83 -6.68 10.92
C LYS A 68 -8.60 -6.74 10.03
N ALA A 69 -8.67 -6.14 8.84
CA ALA A 69 -7.59 -6.16 7.87
C ALA A 69 -7.50 -4.84 7.08
N CYS A 70 -6.28 -4.48 6.71
CA CYS A 70 -5.97 -3.30 5.91
C CYS A 70 -5.01 -3.67 4.78
N LYS A 71 -5.37 -3.38 3.54
CA LYS A 71 -4.45 -3.33 2.41
C LYS A 71 -3.96 -1.90 2.25
N ILE A 72 -2.66 -1.73 2.14
CA ILE A 72 -2.03 -0.46 1.80
C ILE A 72 -1.44 -0.62 0.39
N GLY A 73 -1.87 0.23 -0.54
CA GLY A 73 -1.34 0.30 -1.90
C GLY A 73 -0.48 1.54 -2.09
N LEU A 74 -0.82 2.36 -3.09
CA LEU A 74 -0.09 3.59 -3.38
C LEU A 74 -0.06 4.51 -2.15
N ILE A 75 1.13 4.89 -1.70
CA ILE A 75 1.36 5.81 -0.58
C ILE A 75 2.58 6.68 -0.89
N LYS A 76 2.59 7.90 -0.37
CA LYS A 76 3.53 8.94 -0.78
C LYS A 76 5.01 8.58 -0.54
N ASP A 77 5.35 8.16 0.67
CA ASP A 77 6.72 7.89 1.10
C ASP A 77 6.74 6.98 2.34
N LEU A 78 7.94 6.57 2.76
CA LEU A 78 8.12 5.70 3.94
C LEU A 78 7.71 6.38 5.24
N ASP A 79 7.91 7.69 5.39
CA ASP A 79 7.55 8.42 6.60
C ASP A 79 6.02 8.42 6.76
N THR A 80 5.29 8.74 5.69
CA THR A 80 3.81 8.66 5.65
C THR A 80 3.35 7.22 5.96
N LEU A 81 4.00 6.20 5.39
CA LEU A 81 3.67 4.81 5.65
C LEU A 81 3.88 4.44 7.12
N LEU A 82 4.99 4.83 7.73
CA LEU A 82 5.28 4.55 9.15
C LEU A 82 4.27 5.22 10.09
N GLU A 83 3.91 6.48 9.84
CA GLU A 83 2.88 7.17 10.61
C GLU A 83 1.51 6.48 10.52
N VAL A 84 1.12 6.06 9.31
CA VAL A 84 -0.13 5.32 9.08
C VAL A 84 -0.09 3.96 9.76
N LEU A 85 1.00 3.20 9.67
CA LEU A 85 1.16 1.92 10.36
C LEU A 85 1.04 2.07 11.88
N ALA A 86 1.70 3.08 12.46
CA ALA A 86 1.61 3.37 13.88
C ALA A 86 0.15 3.66 14.30
N PHE A 87 -0.57 4.46 13.53
CA PHE A 87 -2.00 4.72 13.76
C PHE A 87 -2.84 3.45 13.69
N LEU A 88 -2.67 2.62 12.64
CA LEU A 88 -3.43 1.38 12.47
C LEU A 88 -3.23 0.41 13.64
N LYS A 89 -1.97 0.20 14.06
CA LYS A 89 -1.63 -0.67 15.20
C LYS A 89 -2.12 -0.11 16.53
N LEU A 90 -2.12 1.22 16.71
CA LEU A 90 -2.69 1.86 17.90
C LEU A 90 -4.21 1.66 17.99
N LYS A 91 -4.93 1.78 16.87
CA LYS A 91 -6.40 1.65 16.83
C LYS A 91 -6.88 0.21 16.86
N ALA A 92 -6.14 -0.70 16.25
CA ALA A 92 -6.46 -2.12 16.20
C ALA A 92 -5.17 -2.96 16.28
N PRO A 93 -4.66 -3.28 17.48
CA PRO A 93 -3.37 -3.97 17.66
C PRO A 93 -3.27 -5.33 16.94
N GLY A 94 -4.41 -6.00 16.70
CA GLY A 94 -4.49 -7.27 15.98
C GLY A 94 -4.79 -7.16 14.49
N ILE A 95 -4.84 -5.95 13.93
CA ILE A 95 -5.16 -5.74 12.51
C ILE A 95 -4.14 -6.44 11.61
N LYS A 96 -4.64 -7.14 10.57
CA LYS A 96 -3.81 -7.74 9.54
C LYS A 96 -3.48 -6.70 8.47
N ILE A 97 -2.21 -6.52 8.17
CA ILE A 97 -1.75 -5.49 7.22
C ILE A 97 -1.04 -6.14 6.04
N VAL A 98 -1.57 -5.85 4.84
CA VAL A 98 -0.97 -6.25 3.57
C VAL A 98 -0.45 -4.99 2.86
N LEU A 99 0.82 -4.95 2.52
CA LEU A 99 1.42 -3.89 1.71
C LEU A 99 1.58 -4.36 0.27
N ASP A 100 0.96 -3.67 -0.66
CA ASP A 100 1.20 -3.77 -2.10
C ASP A 100 2.05 -2.56 -2.51
N PRO A 101 3.37 -2.72 -2.68
CA PRO A 101 4.30 -1.59 -2.82
C PRO A 101 4.26 -1.02 -4.23
N VAL A 102 3.20 -0.29 -4.56
CA VAL A 102 2.98 0.30 -5.88
C VAL A 102 4.02 1.38 -6.16
N LEU A 103 5.02 1.08 -6.98
CA LEU A 103 6.09 2.00 -7.36
C LEU A 103 5.81 2.70 -8.69
N LYS A 104 4.98 2.07 -9.56
CA LYS A 104 4.72 2.55 -10.92
C LYS A 104 3.26 2.36 -11.29
N ALA A 105 2.69 3.33 -12.02
CA ALA A 105 1.38 3.18 -12.63
C ALA A 105 1.42 2.20 -13.81
N SER A 106 0.31 1.53 -14.10
CA SER A 106 0.17 0.67 -15.29
C SER A 106 0.44 1.43 -16.58
N ALA A 107 0.07 2.72 -16.65
CA ALA A 107 0.37 3.63 -17.76
C ALA A 107 1.84 4.11 -17.81
N GLY A 108 2.74 3.53 -17.01
CA GLY A 108 4.18 3.75 -17.10
C GLY A 108 4.75 4.86 -16.22
N TYR A 109 3.94 5.65 -15.52
CA TYR A 109 4.43 6.70 -14.62
C TYR A 109 5.05 6.11 -13.36
N THR A 110 6.29 6.54 -13.03
CA THR A 110 7.00 6.13 -11.81
C THR A 110 6.61 7.07 -10.67
N PHE A 111 5.97 6.52 -9.62
CA PHE A 111 5.57 7.27 -8.43
C PHE A 111 6.74 7.50 -7.49
N HIS A 112 7.54 6.46 -7.29
CA HIS A 112 8.63 6.42 -6.33
C HIS A 112 9.84 5.73 -6.87
N ASN A 113 10.96 6.17 -6.38
CA ASN A 113 12.20 5.42 -6.41
C ASN A 113 12.56 5.08 -4.96
N TRP A 114 11.89 4.08 -4.37
CA TRP A 114 12.19 3.61 -3.01
C TRP A 114 13.48 2.79 -3.01
N GLU A 115 14.56 3.34 -3.59
CA GLU A 115 15.91 2.76 -3.50
C GLU A 115 16.45 2.87 -2.07
N GLU A 116 15.64 2.42 -1.12
CA GLU A 116 15.99 2.44 0.29
C GLU A 116 16.65 1.11 0.65
N ALA A 117 17.77 1.17 1.34
CA ALA A 117 18.42 -0.02 1.86
C ALA A 117 17.45 -0.82 2.75
N LEU A 118 17.57 -2.15 2.75
CA LEU A 118 16.74 -3.06 3.57
C LEU A 118 16.66 -2.61 5.03
N GLU A 119 17.72 -2.02 5.57
CA GLU A 119 17.77 -1.48 6.92
C GLU A 119 16.70 -0.41 7.20
N LYS A 120 16.35 0.40 6.20
CA LYS A 120 15.27 1.39 6.32
C LYS A 120 13.88 0.78 6.12
N LEU A 121 13.79 -0.31 5.36
CA LEU A 121 12.54 -1.01 5.12
C LEU A 121 12.19 -2.00 6.24
N ALA A 122 13.17 -2.53 6.97
CA ALA A 122 12.95 -3.50 8.02
C ALA A 122 11.93 -3.03 9.10
N PRO A 123 11.93 -1.78 9.58
CA PRO A 123 10.91 -1.29 10.51
C PRO A 123 9.48 -1.33 9.94
N VAL A 124 9.32 -1.18 8.63
CA VAL A 124 8.04 -1.34 7.93
C VAL A 124 7.69 -2.81 7.84
N LEU A 125 8.59 -3.65 7.31
CA LEU A 125 8.35 -5.07 7.08
C LEU A 125 7.93 -5.80 8.36
N ASN A 126 8.55 -5.50 9.49
CA ASN A 126 8.22 -6.08 10.80
C ASN A 126 6.80 -5.76 11.29
N GLN A 127 6.12 -4.80 10.70
CA GLN A 127 4.76 -4.42 11.05
C GLN A 127 3.70 -5.04 10.13
N LEU A 128 4.13 -5.69 9.04
CA LEU A 128 3.26 -6.27 8.03
C LEU A 128 2.97 -7.75 8.30
N ASP A 129 1.80 -8.21 7.88
CA ASP A 129 1.45 -9.63 7.81
C ASP A 129 1.75 -10.23 6.43
N LEU A 130 1.88 -9.38 5.39
CA LEU A 130 2.23 -9.77 4.03
C LEU A 130 2.69 -8.56 3.22
N ILE A 131 3.70 -8.74 2.38
CA ILE A 131 4.03 -7.80 1.30
C ILE A 131 3.92 -8.50 -0.06
N THR A 132 3.37 -7.80 -1.07
CA THR A 132 3.02 -8.39 -2.38
C THR A 132 3.65 -7.66 -3.57
N PRO A 133 4.98 -7.51 -3.63
CA PRO A 133 5.64 -6.88 -4.78
C PRO A 133 5.47 -7.73 -6.04
N ASN A 134 5.32 -7.08 -7.20
CA ASN A 134 5.59 -7.74 -8.46
C ASN A 134 7.10 -7.82 -8.70
N TYR A 135 7.52 -8.61 -9.73
CA TYR A 135 8.94 -8.82 -10.00
C TYR A 135 9.71 -7.51 -10.25
N PRO A 136 9.22 -6.56 -11.10
CA PRO A 136 9.85 -5.26 -11.29
C PRO A 136 9.93 -4.41 -10.01
N GLU A 137 8.88 -4.40 -9.19
CA GLU A 137 8.86 -3.70 -7.90
C GLU A 137 9.91 -4.28 -6.95
N MET A 138 9.94 -5.62 -6.84
CA MET A 138 10.93 -6.28 -6.00
C MET A 138 12.36 -6.00 -6.46
N GLN A 139 12.60 -5.95 -7.77
CA GLN A 139 13.92 -5.62 -8.32
C GLN A 139 14.36 -4.20 -7.95
N VAL A 140 13.45 -3.22 -8.01
CA VAL A 140 13.73 -1.84 -7.57
C VAL A 140 14.01 -1.78 -6.07
N LEU A 141 13.15 -2.39 -5.26
CA LEU A 141 13.26 -2.38 -3.79
C LEU A 141 14.48 -3.16 -3.28
N ALA A 142 14.93 -4.16 -4.03
CA ALA A 142 16.09 -5.00 -3.70
C ALA A 142 17.44 -4.39 -4.11
N GLY A 143 17.42 -3.33 -4.92
CA GLY A 143 18.63 -2.72 -5.48
C GLY A 143 19.45 -3.73 -6.31
N ASN A 144 20.67 -4.04 -5.86
CA ASN A 144 21.57 -4.94 -6.55
C ASN A 144 21.30 -6.44 -6.30
N THR A 145 20.37 -6.80 -5.42
CA THR A 145 20.04 -8.19 -5.10
C THR A 145 18.99 -8.73 -6.08
N ALA A 146 19.15 -9.98 -6.55
CA ALA A 146 18.14 -10.59 -7.40
C ALA A 146 16.79 -10.69 -6.68
N ALA A 147 15.68 -10.45 -7.39
CA ALA A 147 14.34 -10.34 -6.78
C ALA A 147 13.95 -11.57 -5.94
N GLN A 148 14.25 -12.79 -6.41
CA GLN A 148 13.95 -14.02 -5.67
C GLN A 148 14.80 -14.17 -4.41
N GLU A 149 16.07 -13.76 -4.47
CA GLU A 149 16.97 -13.78 -3.32
C GLU A 149 16.53 -12.75 -2.29
N ALA A 150 16.20 -11.54 -2.72
CA ALA A 150 15.65 -10.50 -1.87
C ALA A 150 14.34 -10.94 -1.21
N ALA A 151 13.43 -11.58 -1.95
CA ALA A 151 12.19 -12.10 -1.38
C ALA A 151 12.45 -13.12 -0.26
N LYS A 152 13.47 -13.98 -0.41
CA LYS A 152 13.89 -14.91 0.65
C LYS A 152 14.46 -14.19 1.87
N LEU A 153 15.29 -13.17 1.65
CA LEU A 153 15.84 -12.36 2.74
C LEU A 153 14.74 -11.62 3.50
N TRP A 154 13.79 -11.02 2.79
CA TRP A 154 12.69 -10.27 3.39
C TRP A 154 11.71 -11.18 4.13
N SER A 155 11.59 -12.45 3.75
CA SER A 155 10.73 -13.42 4.44
C SER A 155 11.13 -13.66 5.92
N ALA A 156 12.33 -13.23 6.32
CA ALA A 156 12.73 -13.21 7.73
C ALA A 156 12.00 -12.12 8.55
N TYR A 157 11.42 -11.11 7.90
CA TYR A 157 10.72 -10.00 8.53
C TYR A 157 9.20 -10.13 8.40
N CYS A 158 8.71 -10.44 7.21
CA CYS A 158 7.29 -10.72 6.96
C CYS A 158 7.13 -11.67 5.77
N PRO A 159 6.01 -12.39 5.65
CA PRO A 159 5.68 -13.17 4.45
C PRO A 159 5.76 -12.31 3.18
N VAL A 160 6.32 -12.86 2.10
CA VAL A 160 6.48 -12.21 0.79
C VAL A 160 5.75 -13.02 -0.27
N LEU A 161 4.83 -12.41 -0.98
CA LEU A 161 4.23 -12.95 -2.19
C LEU A 161 4.81 -12.20 -3.40
N LEU A 162 5.80 -12.79 -4.05
CA LEU A 162 6.37 -12.25 -5.29
C LEU A 162 5.45 -12.64 -6.46
N LYS A 163 4.90 -11.61 -7.14
CA LYS A 163 3.98 -11.76 -8.29
C LYS A 163 4.72 -11.73 -9.62
#